data_e8dbcd500c5a56c05c8483b185d54a76
#
_entry.id   e8dbcd500c5a56c05c8483b185d54a76
#
_cell.length_a   1.000
_cell.length_b   1.000
_cell.length_c   1.000
_cell.angle_alpha   90.00
_cell.angle_beta   90.00
_cell.angle_gamma   90.00
#
_symmetry.space_group_name_H-M   'P 1'
#
loop_
_entity.id
_entity.type
_entity.pdbx_description
1 polymer ?
#
loop_
_entity_poly.entity_id
_entity_poly.type
_entity_poly.pdbx_seq_one_letter_code
_entity_poly.pdbx_strand_id
1 'polypeptide(L)'
;MDQTWLDQLTDWHEADEHQRIVDTVLAVPEEERNYEAVSRLARAYNNLDLYEEALEQFAKIAEAGQQDPLWNYRVGYALYYLGRYEEAAKAFDTADKLEPGDSDTLWLLQSSLRKAEKQRRHEQRIAARRAAALENQGPDEDKAPFSDMSLSDFWEDSDYARKSYVSDPPTDELIASVEEELGYKLPASYIALMKQQNGGIPKNTCFPTEEATSWAEDHIAITSIMGIGREKSYSLCGDTGSQFMIEDWGYPDIGVVICDCPSAGHDVVMLDYRACGPDGEPEVIHVDQESDYEITFLADNFETFIKGLVSEEEFDTSEEDKEADLHKVAHGKFSPLLDELCARVTELEQIESTIRRICTRIVEEKGHFSFHADPLSYLMYDVQFWLYTKSYPDTGRQMYLDVYPKMIAFGGEFGQGGYAPGWITDWLDQRISEGRIAEEHGRLRFTDQAAAELIRQLGQA
;
A
#
# COMPACT_ATOMS: atom_id res chain seq x y z
N MET A 1 -46.66 1.16 -4.58
CA MET A 1 -45.96 -0.14 -4.47
C MET A 1 -46.19 -0.68 -3.08
N ASP A 2 -46.46 -1.98 -2.92
CA ASP A 2 -46.69 -2.56 -1.60
C ASP A 2 -45.35 -2.97 -0.95
N GLN A 3 -45.37 -3.24 0.36
CA GLN A 3 -44.18 -3.61 1.14
C GLN A 3 -43.54 -4.92 0.62
N THR A 4 -44.34 -5.88 0.19
CA THR A 4 -43.87 -7.18 -0.32
C THR A 4 -42.99 -7.01 -1.53
N TRP A 5 -43.31 -6.07 -2.43
CA TRP A 5 -42.54 -5.76 -3.61
C TRP A 5 -41.18 -5.09 -3.23
N LEU A 6 -41.16 -4.20 -2.24
CA LEU A 6 -39.96 -3.58 -1.74
C LEU A 6 -39.05 -4.58 -1.00
N ASP A 7 -39.65 -5.52 -0.25
CA ASP A 7 -38.90 -6.59 0.42
C ASP A 7 -38.21 -7.51 -0.64
N GLN A 8 -38.92 -7.81 -1.74
CA GLN A 8 -38.33 -8.57 -2.83
C GLN A 8 -37.11 -7.89 -3.50
N LEU A 9 -37.12 -6.55 -3.65
CA LEU A 9 -35.95 -5.81 -4.14
C LEU A 9 -34.78 -5.87 -3.14
N THR A 10 -35.07 -5.95 -1.85
CA THR A 10 -34.07 -6.14 -0.80
C THR A 10 -33.44 -7.52 -0.87
N ASP A 11 -34.26 -8.59 -1.02
CA ASP A 11 -33.77 -9.96 -1.18
C ASP A 11 -32.86 -10.10 -2.41
N TRP A 12 -33.20 -9.47 -3.52
CA TRP A 12 -32.35 -9.47 -4.73
C TRP A 12 -31.06 -8.68 -4.55
N HIS A 13 -31.10 -7.61 -3.76
CA HIS A 13 -29.86 -6.87 -3.45
C HIS A 13 -28.92 -7.73 -2.59
N GLU A 14 -29.43 -8.46 -1.60
CA GLU A 14 -28.65 -9.38 -0.76
C GLU A 14 -28.11 -10.59 -1.54
N ALA A 15 -28.74 -10.91 -2.67
CA ALA A 15 -28.33 -11.97 -3.60
C ALA A 15 -27.46 -11.45 -4.78
N ASP A 16 -27.03 -10.19 -4.76
CA ASP A 16 -26.28 -9.52 -5.83
C ASP A 16 -26.98 -9.53 -7.21
N GLU A 17 -28.30 -9.71 -7.23
CA GLU A 17 -29.11 -9.68 -8.46
C GLU A 17 -29.45 -8.24 -8.90
N HIS A 18 -28.44 -7.35 -8.98
CA HIS A 18 -28.64 -5.91 -9.19
C HIS A 18 -29.31 -5.58 -10.53
N GLN A 19 -28.93 -6.26 -11.62
CA GLN A 19 -29.57 -6.07 -12.93
C GLN A 19 -31.06 -6.38 -12.89
N ARG A 20 -31.47 -7.38 -12.12
CA ARG A 20 -32.87 -7.75 -11.94
C ARG A 20 -33.68 -6.65 -11.23
N ILE A 21 -33.05 -5.97 -10.28
CA ILE A 21 -33.67 -4.78 -9.62
C ILE A 21 -33.89 -3.70 -10.67
N VAL A 22 -32.88 -3.38 -11.47
CA VAL A 22 -32.96 -2.38 -12.55
C VAL A 22 -34.13 -2.71 -13.50
N ASP A 23 -34.14 -3.90 -14.07
CA ASP A 23 -35.16 -4.32 -15.04
C ASP A 23 -36.59 -4.25 -14.43
N THR A 24 -36.74 -4.69 -13.18
CA THR A 24 -38.04 -4.71 -12.49
C THR A 24 -38.54 -3.32 -12.15
N VAL A 25 -37.68 -2.43 -11.67
CA VAL A 25 -38.09 -1.06 -11.34
C VAL A 25 -38.35 -0.23 -12.60
N LEU A 26 -37.56 -0.42 -13.66
CA LEU A 26 -37.77 0.27 -14.92
C LEU A 26 -39.06 -0.16 -15.63
N ALA A 27 -39.56 -1.38 -15.40
CA ALA A 27 -40.85 -1.85 -15.92
C ALA A 27 -42.06 -1.13 -15.30
N VAL A 28 -41.88 -0.48 -14.15
CA VAL A 28 -42.92 0.36 -13.52
C VAL A 28 -42.91 1.74 -14.22
N PRO A 29 -44.07 2.33 -14.58
CA PRO A 29 -44.14 3.69 -15.08
C PRO A 29 -43.47 4.70 -14.14
N GLU A 30 -42.75 5.68 -14.68
CA GLU A 30 -41.91 6.59 -13.90
C GLU A 30 -42.74 7.36 -12.85
N GLU A 31 -43.93 7.79 -13.22
CA GLU A 31 -44.88 8.49 -12.34
C GLU A 31 -45.41 7.66 -11.17
N GLU A 32 -45.30 6.33 -11.22
CA GLU A 32 -45.71 5.41 -10.17
C GLU A 32 -44.55 5.01 -9.23
N ARG A 33 -43.30 5.37 -9.57
CA ARG A 33 -42.12 5.05 -8.76
C ARG A 33 -42.08 6.00 -7.56
N ASN A 34 -42.18 5.44 -6.36
CA ASN A 34 -42.01 6.20 -5.13
C ASN A 34 -40.51 6.36 -4.76
N TYR A 35 -40.22 7.16 -3.74
CA TYR A 35 -38.88 7.40 -3.20
C TYR A 35 -38.08 6.10 -3.01
N GLU A 36 -38.68 5.12 -2.34
CA GLU A 36 -38.02 3.85 -2.03
C GLU A 36 -37.62 3.05 -3.28
N ALA A 37 -38.49 3.02 -4.28
CA ALA A 37 -38.20 2.32 -5.53
C ALA A 37 -37.06 2.98 -6.30
N VAL A 38 -37.09 4.32 -6.43
CA VAL A 38 -36.03 5.08 -7.11
C VAL A 38 -34.71 4.97 -6.36
N SER A 39 -34.73 5.03 -5.02
CA SER A 39 -33.54 4.86 -4.18
C SER A 39 -32.88 3.47 -4.35
N ARG A 40 -33.71 2.39 -4.46
CA ARG A 40 -33.18 1.04 -4.74
C ARG A 40 -32.64 0.88 -6.16
N LEU A 41 -33.31 1.50 -7.13
CA LEU A 41 -32.82 1.53 -8.51
C LEU A 41 -31.44 2.20 -8.59
N ALA A 42 -31.30 3.38 -7.99
CA ALA A 42 -30.04 4.11 -7.99
C ALA A 42 -28.93 3.34 -7.24
N ARG A 43 -29.27 2.67 -6.12
CA ARG A 43 -28.33 1.78 -5.43
C ARG A 43 -27.89 0.60 -6.31
N ALA A 44 -28.83 0.02 -7.07
CA ALA A 44 -28.50 -1.08 -7.99
C ALA A 44 -27.57 -0.61 -9.11
N TYR A 45 -27.75 0.60 -9.62
CA TYR A 45 -26.83 1.20 -10.57
C TYR A 45 -25.42 1.41 -9.97
N ASN A 46 -25.30 1.91 -8.73
CA ASN A 46 -24.02 2.01 -8.05
C ASN A 46 -23.29 0.66 -7.97
N ASN A 47 -24.03 -0.43 -7.69
CA ASN A 47 -23.43 -1.76 -7.57
C ASN A 47 -23.13 -2.43 -8.94
N LEU A 48 -23.58 -1.83 -10.02
CA LEU A 48 -23.26 -2.22 -11.40
C LEU A 48 -22.22 -1.27 -12.03
N ASP A 49 -21.60 -0.40 -11.24
CA ASP A 49 -20.62 0.61 -11.65
C ASP A 49 -21.19 1.63 -12.68
N LEU A 50 -22.52 1.77 -12.72
CA LEU A 50 -23.25 2.72 -13.56
C LEU A 50 -23.55 4.00 -12.78
N TYR A 51 -22.49 4.73 -12.43
CA TYR A 51 -22.55 5.84 -11.46
C TYR A 51 -23.27 7.07 -12.00
N GLU A 52 -23.17 7.40 -13.28
CA GLU A 52 -23.93 8.47 -13.90
C GLU A 52 -25.43 8.17 -13.87
N GLU A 53 -25.85 6.96 -14.22
CA GLU A 53 -27.24 6.52 -14.17
C GLU A 53 -27.77 6.54 -12.73
N ALA A 54 -26.91 6.16 -11.75
CA ALA A 54 -27.27 6.26 -10.34
C ALA A 54 -27.56 7.70 -9.92
N LEU A 55 -26.68 8.65 -10.28
CA LEU A 55 -26.85 10.08 -10.00
C LEU A 55 -28.10 10.66 -10.66
N GLU A 56 -28.42 10.27 -11.89
CA GLU A 56 -29.66 10.66 -12.55
C GLU A 56 -30.91 10.24 -11.77
N GLN A 57 -30.92 9.02 -11.22
CA GLN A 57 -32.03 8.56 -10.40
C GLN A 57 -32.09 9.28 -9.05
N PHE A 58 -30.94 9.45 -8.38
CA PHE A 58 -30.87 10.20 -7.12
C PHE A 58 -31.34 11.63 -7.27
N ALA A 59 -31.06 12.28 -8.39
CA ALA A 59 -31.51 13.63 -8.68
C ALA A 59 -33.05 13.74 -8.72
N LYS A 60 -33.77 12.72 -9.21
CA LYS A 60 -35.24 12.69 -9.26
C LYS A 60 -35.91 12.70 -7.87
N ILE A 61 -35.21 12.24 -6.86
CA ILE A 61 -35.72 12.15 -5.47
C ILE A 61 -34.96 13.08 -4.50
N ALA A 62 -34.18 14.04 -5.03
CA ALA A 62 -33.29 14.87 -4.22
C ALA A 62 -34.04 15.69 -3.14
N GLU A 63 -35.28 16.20 -3.41
CA GLU A 63 -36.06 16.98 -2.43
C GLU A 63 -36.28 16.21 -1.12
N ALA A 64 -36.62 14.93 -1.19
CA ALA A 64 -36.75 14.07 -0.02
C ALA A 64 -35.40 13.50 0.47
N GLY A 65 -34.47 13.21 -0.48
CA GLY A 65 -33.20 12.56 -0.20
C GLY A 65 -32.21 13.40 0.60
N GLN A 66 -32.23 14.75 0.45
CA GLN A 66 -31.28 15.63 1.16
C GLN A 66 -31.30 15.50 2.69
N GLN A 67 -32.36 14.96 3.27
CA GLN A 67 -32.48 14.70 4.71
C GLN A 67 -32.32 13.22 5.08
N ASP A 68 -31.97 12.37 4.11
CA ASP A 68 -31.71 10.95 4.29
C ASP A 68 -30.19 10.68 4.28
N PRO A 69 -29.59 10.17 5.39
CA PRO A 69 -28.15 9.90 5.44
C PRO A 69 -27.72 8.86 4.39
N LEU A 70 -28.54 7.82 4.13
CA LEU A 70 -28.23 6.80 3.14
C LEU A 70 -28.27 7.33 1.70
N TRP A 71 -29.17 8.28 1.40
CA TRP A 71 -29.21 8.95 0.10
C TRP A 71 -27.92 9.75 -0.12
N ASN A 72 -27.49 10.55 0.87
CA ASN A 72 -26.28 11.35 0.80
C ASN A 72 -25.03 10.43 0.66
N TYR A 73 -24.95 9.35 1.43
CA TYR A 73 -23.88 8.35 1.32
C TYR A 73 -23.79 7.77 -0.11
N ARG A 74 -24.93 7.33 -0.67
CA ARG A 74 -24.97 6.69 -1.99
C ARG A 74 -24.67 7.67 -3.13
N VAL A 75 -25.10 8.92 -2.99
CA VAL A 75 -24.71 10.01 -3.93
C VAL A 75 -23.21 10.27 -3.82
N GLY A 76 -22.66 10.37 -2.61
CA GLY A 76 -21.24 10.50 -2.37
C GLY A 76 -20.43 9.36 -2.98
N TYR A 77 -20.92 8.13 -2.86
CA TYR A 77 -20.33 6.93 -3.44
C TYR A 77 -20.22 7.03 -4.96
N ALA A 78 -21.31 7.34 -5.66
CA ALA A 78 -21.28 7.54 -7.11
C ALA A 78 -20.32 8.65 -7.53
N LEU A 79 -20.36 9.80 -6.83
CA LEU A 79 -19.48 10.93 -7.10
C LEU A 79 -17.99 10.59 -6.90
N TYR A 80 -17.69 9.79 -5.88
CA TYR A 80 -16.33 9.35 -5.58
C TYR A 80 -15.74 8.52 -6.71
N TYR A 81 -16.47 7.53 -7.20
CA TYR A 81 -16.02 6.69 -8.32
C TYR A 81 -16.02 7.40 -9.68
N LEU A 82 -16.77 8.50 -9.82
CA LEU A 82 -16.68 9.41 -10.97
C LEU A 82 -15.52 10.43 -10.87
N GLY A 83 -14.70 10.37 -9.84
CA GLY A 83 -13.60 11.31 -9.63
C GLY A 83 -14.04 12.73 -9.23
N ARG A 84 -15.33 12.93 -8.88
CA ARG A 84 -15.91 14.22 -8.45
C ARG A 84 -15.75 14.41 -6.94
N TYR A 85 -14.49 14.38 -6.48
CA TYR A 85 -14.13 14.24 -5.06
C TYR A 85 -14.62 15.38 -4.16
N GLU A 86 -14.61 16.64 -4.64
CA GLU A 86 -15.14 17.76 -3.83
C GLU A 86 -16.64 17.62 -3.56
N GLU A 87 -17.39 17.14 -4.54
CA GLU A 87 -18.83 16.92 -4.42
C GLU A 87 -19.11 15.67 -3.56
N ALA A 88 -18.31 14.61 -3.72
CA ALA A 88 -18.38 13.42 -2.89
C ALA A 88 -18.14 13.75 -1.41
N ALA A 89 -17.09 14.53 -1.10
CA ALA A 89 -16.81 14.97 0.27
C ALA A 89 -17.98 15.74 0.90
N LYS A 90 -18.64 16.61 0.15
CA LYS A 90 -19.84 17.33 0.64
C LYS A 90 -21.02 16.41 0.92
N ALA A 91 -21.20 15.38 0.09
CA ALA A 91 -22.27 14.42 0.26
C ALA A 91 -22.02 13.53 1.50
N PHE A 92 -20.78 13.01 1.68
CA PHE A 92 -20.40 12.23 2.86
C PHE A 92 -20.41 13.05 4.14
N ASP A 93 -19.97 14.30 4.14
CA ASP A 93 -20.06 15.22 5.28
C ASP A 93 -21.53 15.46 5.70
N THR A 94 -22.43 15.53 4.71
CA THR A 94 -23.86 15.63 4.99
C THR A 94 -24.41 14.33 5.57
N ALA A 95 -24.00 13.17 5.04
CA ALA A 95 -24.40 11.87 5.57
C ALA A 95 -23.98 11.71 7.03
N ASP A 96 -22.71 12.02 7.36
CA ASP A 96 -22.19 11.93 8.74
C ASP A 96 -22.88 12.94 9.68
N LYS A 97 -23.20 14.16 9.23
CA LYS A 97 -23.99 15.10 10.05
C LYS A 97 -25.39 14.65 10.36
N LEU A 98 -26.01 13.90 9.46
CA LEU A 98 -27.36 13.34 9.65
C LEU A 98 -27.35 12.08 10.51
N GLU A 99 -26.35 11.21 10.34
CA GLU A 99 -26.15 9.99 11.12
C GLU A 99 -24.67 9.82 11.44
N PRO A 100 -24.19 10.36 12.60
CA PRO A 100 -22.77 10.42 12.89
C PRO A 100 -22.17 9.07 13.27
N GLY A 101 -20.90 8.84 12.83
CA GLY A 101 -20.03 7.80 13.36
C GLY A 101 -20.01 6.50 12.56
N ASP A 102 -20.56 6.47 11.36
CA ASP A 102 -20.41 5.36 10.44
C ASP A 102 -18.96 5.35 9.89
N SER A 103 -18.24 4.23 10.09
CA SER A 103 -16.83 4.10 9.74
C SER A 103 -16.57 4.25 8.24
N ASP A 104 -17.45 3.70 7.41
CA ASP A 104 -17.30 3.71 5.96
C ASP A 104 -17.53 5.12 5.40
N THR A 105 -18.55 5.82 5.92
CA THR A 105 -18.81 7.22 5.58
C THR A 105 -17.63 8.11 5.95
N LEU A 106 -17.07 7.95 7.15
CA LEU A 106 -15.91 8.74 7.60
C LEU A 106 -14.66 8.46 6.77
N TRP A 107 -14.40 7.18 6.44
CA TRP A 107 -13.28 6.81 5.58
C TRP A 107 -13.42 7.41 4.18
N LEU A 108 -14.60 7.28 3.55
CA LEU A 108 -14.87 7.86 2.22
C LEU A 108 -14.82 9.39 2.24
N LEU A 109 -15.27 10.04 3.33
CA LEU A 109 -15.14 11.49 3.50
C LEU A 109 -13.67 11.91 3.51
N GLN A 110 -12.84 11.27 4.34
CA GLN A 110 -11.41 11.59 4.44
C GLN A 110 -10.69 11.33 3.12
N SER A 111 -10.98 10.19 2.47
CA SER A 111 -10.42 9.86 1.16
C SER A 111 -10.82 10.87 0.08
N SER A 112 -12.11 11.28 0.06
CA SER A 112 -12.60 12.31 -0.88
C SER A 112 -11.91 13.65 -0.68
N LEU A 113 -11.73 14.08 0.57
CA LEU A 113 -11.03 15.34 0.88
C LEU A 113 -9.58 15.31 0.43
N ARG A 114 -8.87 14.20 0.67
CA ARG A 114 -7.47 14.02 0.24
C ARG A 114 -7.36 14.03 -1.29
N LYS A 115 -8.19 13.25 -1.98
CA LYS A 115 -8.19 13.19 -3.46
C LYS A 115 -8.60 14.54 -4.10
N ALA A 116 -9.56 15.26 -3.52
CA ALA A 116 -9.94 16.60 -3.96
C ALA A 116 -8.79 17.61 -3.81
N GLU A 117 -8.05 17.56 -2.71
CA GLU A 117 -6.87 18.41 -2.51
C GLU A 117 -5.77 18.11 -3.55
N LYS A 118 -5.48 16.83 -3.81
CA LYS A 118 -4.54 16.41 -4.86
C LYS A 118 -4.95 16.93 -6.23
N GLN A 119 -6.23 16.77 -6.60
CA GLN A 119 -6.76 17.24 -7.88
C GLN A 119 -6.62 18.77 -8.00
N ARG A 120 -6.95 19.52 -6.95
CA ARG A 120 -6.80 20.96 -6.91
C ARG A 120 -5.34 21.41 -7.07
N ARG A 121 -4.40 20.77 -6.37
CA ARG A 121 -2.96 21.04 -6.51
C ARG A 121 -2.48 20.77 -7.94
N HIS A 122 -2.90 19.67 -8.54
CA HIS A 122 -2.58 19.34 -9.92
C HIS A 122 -3.10 20.40 -10.90
N GLU A 123 -4.37 20.82 -10.78
CA GLU A 123 -4.96 21.87 -11.61
C GLU A 123 -4.23 23.22 -11.45
N GLN A 124 -3.82 23.56 -10.23
CA GLN A 124 -3.03 24.77 -9.96
C GLN A 124 -1.66 24.72 -10.62
N ARG A 125 -0.96 23.56 -10.58
CA ARG A 125 0.33 23.37 -11.28
C ARG A 125 0.17 23.53 -12.78
N ILE A 126 -0.82 22.86 -13.38
CA ILE A 126 -1.11 23.02 -14.83
C ILE A 126 -1.38 24.48 -15.18
N ALA A 127 -2.19 25.18 -14.38
CA ALA A 127 -2.48 26.58 -14.62
C ALA A 127 -1.22 27.47 -14.51
N ALA A 128 -0.38 27.22 -13.52
CA ALA A 128 0.89 27.93 -13.34
C ALA A 128 1.85 27.68 -14.52
N ARG A 129 1.99 26.42 -14.99
CA ARG A 129 2.82 26.08 -16.16
C ARG A 129 2.32 26.76 -17.44
N ARG A 130 1.00 26.74 -17.67
CA ARG A 130 0.41 27.44 -18.82
C ARG A 130 0.66 28.94 -18.76
N ALA A 131 0.56 29.57 -17.59
CA ALA A 131 0.88 30.96 -17.38
C ALA A 131 2.36 31.28 -17.65
N ALA A 132 3.28 30.46 -17.09
CA ALA A 132 4.72 30.58 -17.30
C ALA A 132 5.12 30.40 -18.78
N ALA A 133 4.50 29.45 -19.50
CA ALA A 133 4.74 29.24 -20.92
C ALA A 133 4.26 30.43 -21.79
N LEU A 134 3.23 31.15 -21.35
CA LEU A 134 2.76 32.38 -22.02
C LEU A 134 3.67 33.60 -21.74
N GLU A 135 4.28 33.63 -20.54
CA GLU A 135 5.21 34.72 -20.18
C GLU A 135 6.62 34.50 -20.75
N ASN A 136 7.08 33.24 -20.83
CA ASN A 136 8.40 32.86 -21.34
C ASN A 136 8.39 32.53 -22.84
N GLN A 137 7.86 33.41 -23.67
CA GLN A 137 8.04 33.35 -25.13
C GLN A 137 9.43 33.89 -25.56
N GLY A 138 10.48 33.51 -24.86
CA GLY A 138 11.89 33.75 -25.20
C GLY A 138 12.67 32.46 -25.17
N PRO A 139 13.60 32.23 -26.09
CA PRO A 139 14.24 30.95 -26.26
C PRO A 139 15.25 30.68 -25.12
N ASP A 140 14.89 29.81 -24.17
CA ASP A 140 15.85 29.04 -23.43
C ASP A 140 16.10 27.68 -24.16
N GLU A 141 15.82 27.67 -25.48
CA GLU A 141 15.94 26.50 -26.39
C GLU A 141 17.39 26.07 -26.68
N ASP A 142 18.40 26.74 -26.15
CA ASP A 142 19.81 26.44 -26.47
C ASP A 142 20.53 25.61 -25.43
N LYS A 143 19.88 25.24 -24.32
CA LYS A 143 20.56 24.44 -23.27
C LYS A 143 20.37 22.95 -23.53
N ALA A 144 21.48 22.24 -23.84
CA ALA A 144 21.42 20.78 -24.00
C ALA A 144 20.97 20.10 -22.68
N PRO A 145 20.10 19.07 -22.75
CA PRO A 145 19.68 18.33 -21.56
C PRO A 145 20.88 17.86 -20.72
N PHE A 146 20.74 17.95 -19.40
CA PHE A 146 21.76 17.56 -18.41
C PHE A 146 23.10 18.32 -18.54
N SER A 147 23.13 19.50 -19.16
CA SER A 147 24.37 20.28 -19.34
C SER A 147 25.03 20.72 -18.04
N ASP A 148 24.31 20.73 -16.92
CA ASP A 148 24.73 21.06 -15.55
C ASP A 148 24.92 19.83 -14.65
N MET A 149 24.71 18.60 -15.17
CA MET A 149 24.84 17.33 -14.46
C MET A 149 25.76 16.35 -15.18
N SER A 150 26.64 15.70 -14.44
CA SER A 150 27.44 14.59 -14.99
C SER A 150 26.68 13.28 -14.89
N LEU A 151 26.44 12.63 -16.02
CA LEU A 151 25.81 11.31 -16.08
C LEU A 151 26.82 10.14 -16.09
N SER A 152 28.12 10.43 -15.94
CA SER A 152 29.18 9.41 -16.03
C SER A 152 29.13 8.34 -14.93
N ASP A 153 28.49 8.63 -13.81
CA ASP A 153 28.33 7.75 -12.64
C ASP A 153 26.86 7.52 -12.27
N PHE A 154 25.95 7.76 -13.19
CA PHE A 154 24.51 7.69 -12.96
C PHE A 154 24.00 6.24 -12.87
N TRP A 155 24.53 5.36 -13.72
CA TRP A 155 24.04 3.99 -13.83
C TRP A 155 24.80 3.01 -12.95
N GLU A 156 24.08 2.00 -12.45
CA GLU A 156 24.68 0.81 -11.84
C GLU A 156 25.40 -0.02 -12.89
N ASP A 157 26.66 -0.40 -12.64
CA ASP A 157 27.46 -1.26 -13.50
C ASP A 157 27.46 -2.71 -12.98
N SER A 158 26.34 -3.44 -13.17
CA SER A 158 26.24 -4.86 -12.83
C SER A 158 25.92 -5.71 -14.07
N ASP A 159 26.30 -7.00 -14.00
CA ASP A 159 25.95 -7.97 -15.05
C ASP A 159 24.44 -8.15 -15.17
N TYR A 160 23.72 -8.02 -14.05
CA TYR A 160 22.26 -8.09 -13.99
C TYR A 160 21.64 -6.90 -14.73
N ALA A 161 22.03 -5.68 -14.40
CA ALA A 161 21.52 -4.47 -15.05
C ALA A 161 21.75 -4.52 -16.57
N ARG A 162 22.99 -4.85 -17.00
CA ARG A 162 23.34 -4.96 -18.43
C ARG A 162 22.50 -6.00 -19.16
N LYS A 163 22.29 -7.18 -18.56
CA LYS A 163 21.55 -8.26 -19.18
C LYS A 163 20.04 -7.99 -19.25
N SER A 164 19.48 -7.43 -18.20
CA SER A 164 18.02 -7.31 -18.03
C SER A 164 17.44 -6.04 -18.64
N TYR A 165 18.18 -4.92 -18.60
CA TYR A 165 17.62 -3.60 -18.90
C TYR A 165 18.35 -2.84 -20.01
N VAL A 166 19.64 -3.07 -20.23
CA VAL A 166 20.41 -2.26 -21.17
C VAL A 166 20.34 -2.82 -22.58
N SER A 167 19.97 -1.97 -23.54
CA SER A 167 20.00 -2.23 -24.99
C SER A 167 21.06 -1.38 -25.69
N ASP A 168 21.28 -1.62 -26.98
CA ASP A 168 22.14 -0.75 -27.81
C ASP A 168 21.55 0.68 -27.84
N PRO A 169 22.40 1.73 -27.97
CA PRO A 169 21.93 3.11 -28.08
C PRO A 169 20.92 3.26 -29.23
N PRO A 170 19.77 3.93 -28.99
CA PRO A 170 18.70 3.99 -29.97
C PRO A 170 19.10 4.88 -31.15
N THR A 171 18.79 4.42 -32.38
CA THR A 171 18.88 5.24 -33.59
C THR A 171 17.69 6.18 -33.70
N ASP A 172 17.79 7.25 -34.50
CA ASP A 172 16.68 8.18 -34.70
C ASP A 172 15.46 7.49 -35.36
N GLU A 173 15.69 6.46 -36.21
CA GLU A 173 14.64 5.65 -36.82
C GLU A 173 13.94 4.77 -35.77
N LEU A 174 14.67 4.20 -34.79
CA LEU A 174 14.08 3.42 -33.71
C LEU A 174 13.25 4.32 -32.79
N ILE A 175 13.78 5.52 -32.44
CA ILE A 175 13.05 6.51 -31.64
C ILE A 175 11.72 6.85 -32.32
N ALA A 176 11.75 7.24 -33.61
CA ALA A 176 10.55 7.58 -34.35
C ALA A 176 9.54 6.42 -34.41
N SER A 177 10.01 5.19 -34.58
CA SER A 177 9.14 3.99 -34.61
C SER A 177 8.50 3.69 -33.24
N VAL A 178 9.22 3.92 -32.12
CA VAL A 178 8.69 3.75 -30.76
C VAL A 178 7.68 4.86 -30.43
N GLU A 179 7.97 6.12 -30.81
CA GLU A 179 7.03 7.25 -30.66
C GLU A 179 5.73 7.03 -31.44
N GLU A 180 5.82 6.50 -32.67
CA GLU A 180 4.64 6.16 -33.50
C GLU A 180 3.77 5.06 -32.83
N GLU A 181 4.41 4.05 -32.24
CA GLU A 181 3.73 2.96 -31.56
C GLU A 181 3.06 3.41 -30.27
N LEU A 182 3.76 4.23 -29.47
CA LEU A 182 3.23 4.77 -28.21
C LEU A 182 2.18 5.89 -28.42
N GLY A 183 2.20 6.57 -29.57
CA GLY A 183 1.33 7.71 -29.84
C GLY A 183 1.79 9.03 -29.19
N TYR A 184 2.99 9.09 -28.63
CA TYR A 184 3.54 10.22 -27.89
C TYR A 184 4.97 10.55 -28.34
N LYS A 185 5.35 11.82 -28.34
CA LYS A 185 6.74 12.26 -28.50
C LYS A 185 7.50 12.14 -27.19
N LEU A 186 8.66 11.48 -27.23
CA LEU A 186 9.51 11.37 -26.05
C LEU A 186 10.25 12.68 -25.76
N PRO A 187 10.39 13.08 -24.47
CA PRO A 187 11.13 14.27 -24.08
C PRO A 187 12.58 14.25 -24.61
N ALA A 188 13.08 15.41 -24.99
CA ALA A 188 14.47 15.53 -25.47
C ALA A 188 15.48 15.05 -24.40
N SER A 189 15.18 15.29 -23.12
CA SER A 189 15.96 14.80 -21.97
C SER A 189 15.94 13.28 -21.86
N TYR A 190 14.80 12.62 -22.09
CA TYR A 190 14.70 11.15 -22.11
C TYR A 190 15.56 10.55 -23.23
N ILE A 191 15.41 11.09 -24.44
CA ILE A 191 16.22 10.66 -25.60
C ILE A 191 17.71 10.88 -25.36
N ALA A 192 18.10 12.01 -24.76
CA ALA A 192 19.50 12.30 -24.46
C ALA A 192 20.11 11.32 -23.46
N LEU A 193 19.34 10.94 -22.40
CA LEU A 193 19.77 9.93 -21.44
C LEU A 193 19.92 8.54 -22.11
N MET A 194 18.93 8.13 -22.90
CA MET A 194 18.93 6.82 -23.59
C MET A 194 20.03 6.71 -24.68
N LYS A 195 20.41 7.83 -25.31
CA LYS A 195 21.56 7.83 -26.24
C LYS A 195 22.90 7.64 -25.55
N GLN A 196 23.03 7.91 -24.25
CA GLN A 196 24.23 7.59 -23.46
C GLN A 196 24.25 6.12 -23.02
N GLN A 197 23.15 5.67 -22.43
CA GLN A 197 22.87 4.26 -22.11
C GLN A 197 21.38 4.01 -22.24
N ASN A 198 20.99 3.04 -23.05
CA ASN A 198 19.61 2.75 -23.40
C ASN A 198 18.94 1.82 -22.37
N GLY A 199 18.41 2.41 -21.32
CA GLY A 199 17.83 1.72 -20.16
C GLY A 199 18.85 1.31 -19.12
N GLY A 200 18.40 0.94 -17.94
CA GLY A 200 19.27 0.48 -16.87
C GLY A 200 18.74 0.80 -15.47
N ILE A 201 19.52 0.41 -14.48
CA ILE A 201 19.30 0.68 -13.07
C ILE A 201 20.08 1.94 -12.69
N PRO A 202 19.47 3.03 -12.23
CA PRO A 202 20.22 4.16 -11.70
C PRO A 202 20.80 3.82 -10.32
N LYS A 203 21.92 4.45 -9.93
CA LYS A 203 22.48 4.28 -8.58
C LYS A 203 21.59 4.89 -7.50
N ASN A 204 20.98 6.02 -7.81
CA ASN A 204 20.00 6.68 -6.95
C ASN A 204 18.63 6.23 -7.42
N THR A 205 17.90 5.52 -6.57
CA THR A 205 16.65 4.86 -6.92
C THR A 205 15.41 5.48 -6.26
N CYS A 206 15.59 6.40 -5.32
CA CYS A 206 14.46 7.00 -4.60
C CYS A 206 14.19 8.42 -5.08
N PHE A 207 12.92 8.82 -5.09
CA PHE A 207 12.49 10.19 -5.36
C PHE A 207 11.63 10.70 -4.20
N PRO A 208 12.01 11.80 -3.51
CA PRO A 208 11.26 12.36 -2.40
C PRO A 208 9.86 12.79 -2.82
N THR A 209 8.86 12.52 -1.99
CA THR A 209 7.47 12.94 -2.21
C THR A 209 6.95 13.73 -1.01
N GLU A 210 6.02 14.66 -1.26
CA GLU A 210 5.31 15.37 -0.18
C GLU A 210 4.10 14.60 0.35
N GLU A 211 3.73 13.51 -0.33
CA GLU A 211 2.55 12.71 -0.05
C GLU A 211 2.94 11.23 0.07
N ALA A 212 2.35 10.56 1.05
CA ALA A 212 2.54 9.12 1.23
C ALA A 212 1.94 8.32 0.04
N THR A 213 2.60 7.23 -0.30
CA THR A 213 2.13 6.20 -1.23
C THR A 213 2.01 4.86 -0.50
N SER A 214 1.61 3.78 -1.18
CA SER A 214 1.66 2.43 -0.60
C SER A 214 3.09 1.97 -0.33
N TRP A 215 4.08 2.57 -1.00
CA TRP A 215 5.49 2.25 -0.84
C TRP A 215 6.09 2.85 0.44
N ALA A 216 5.96 4.17 0.63
CA ALA A 216 6.52 4.89 1.78
C ALA A 216 5.75 6.21 2.06
N GLU A 217 6.01 6.80 3.23
CA GLU A 217 5.36 8.05 3.64
C GLU A 217 5.92 9.29 2.92
N ASP A 218 7.20 9.26 2.49
CA ASP A 218 7.97 10.43 2.07
C ASP A 218 8.78 10.24 0.78
N HIS A 219 8.72 9.07 0.14
CA HIS A 219 9.40 8.81 -1.13
C HIS A 219 8.74 7.69 -1.93
N ILE A 220 9.12 7.61 -3.22
CA ILE A 220 8.92 6.42 -4.06
C ILE A 220 10.29 5.82 -4.43
N ALA A 221 10.31 4.53 -4.78
CA ALA A 221 11.50 3.88 -5.29
C ALA A 221 11.26 3.36 -6.71
N ILE A 222 12.29 3.39 -7.55
CA ILE A 222 12.30 2.79 -8.89
C ILE A 222 13.34 1.66 -8.96
N THR A 223 13.04 0.62 -9.69
CA THR A 223 13.98 -0.46 -9.99
C THR A 223 14.85 -0.11 -11.19
N SER A 224 14.22 0.35 -12.27
CA SER A 224 14.92 0.67 -13.51
C SER A 224 14.22 1.78 -14.30
N ILE A 225 14.99 2.38 -15.23
CA ILE A 225 14.45 3.27 -16.26
C ILE A 225 14.43 2.48 -17.57
N MET A 226 13.27 2.42 -18.22
CA MET A 226 13.03 1.65 -19.44
C MET A 226 13.81 2.20 -20.61
N GLY A 227 14.44 1.34 -21.40
CA GLY A 227 15.13 1.72 -22.64
C GLY A 227 14.15 1.95 -23.79
N ILE A 228 14.57 2.77 -24.79
CA ILE A 228 13.83 2.96 -26.04
C ILE A 228 14.05 1.72 -26.91
N GLY A 229 13.00 0.93 -27.12
CA GLY A 229 13.06 -0.29 -27.92
C GLY A 229 12.05 -1.34 -27.55
N ARG A 230 12.32 -2.59 -28.01
CA ARG A 230 11.45 -3.76 -27.85
C ARG A 230 12.20 -5.01 -27.38
N GLU A 231 13.52 -4.94 -27.29
CA GLU A 231 14.37 -6.13 -27.11
C GLU A 231 14.40 -6.66 -25.67
N LYS A 232 14.28 -5.77 -24.70
CA LYS A 232 14.20 -6.14 -23.28
C LYS A 232 12.75 -6.16 -22.84
N SER A 233 12.40 -7.05 -21.93
CA SER A 233 11.04 -7.08 -21.37
C SER A 233 10.66 -5.70 -20.80
N TYR A 234 11.57 -5.05 -20.08
CA TYR A 234 11.44 -3.70 -19.54
C TYR A 234 11.98 -2.62 -20.49
N SER A 235 11.67 -2.70 -21.79
CA SER A 235 11.79 -1.60 -22.74
C SER A 235 10.43 -0.92 -22.91
N LEU A 236 10.38 0.31 -23.42
CA LEU A 236 9.12 1.06 -23.58
C LEU A 236 8.04 0.27 -24.36
N CYS A 237 8.43 -0.47 -25.39
CA CYS A 237 7.58 -1.37 -26.17
C CYS A 237 7.99 -2.85 -26.02
N GLY A 238 8.53 -3.22 -24.86
CA GLY A 238 8.86 -4.62 -24.53
C GLY A 238 7.67 -5.39 -23.98
N ASP A 239 7.86 -6.69 -23.67
CA ASP A 239 6.80 -7.58 -23.19
C ASP A 239 6.14 -7.11 -21.86
N THR A 240 6.86 -6.36 -21.04
CA THR A 240 6.37 -5.72 -19.80
C THR A 240 6.53 -4.19 -19.86
N GLY A 241 6.46 -3.64 -21.07
CA GLY A 241 6.60 -2.21 -21.34
C GLY A 241 5.29 -1.43 -21.11
N SER A 242 5.28 -0.17 -21.59
CA SER A 242 4.19 0.78 -21.33
C SER A 242 2.82 0.27 -21.76
N GLN A 243 2.69 -0.31 -22.95
CA GLN A 243 1.40 -0.82 -23.44
C GLN A 243 0.87 -1.98 -22.58
N PHE A 244 1.73 -2.93 -22.23
CA PHE A 244 1.35 -4.05 -21.34
C PHE A 244 0.82 -3.54 -19.99
N MET A 245 1.49 -2.55 -19.39
CA MET A 245 1.06 -2.00 -18.11
C MET A 245 -0.32 -1.32 -18.23
N ILE A 246 -0.60 -0.64 -19.34
CA ILE A 246 -1.88 0.02 -19.56
C ILE A 246 -2.98 -0.98 -19.90
N GLU A 247 -2.75 -1.88 -20.87
CA GLU A 247 -3.79 -2.76 -21.43
C GLU A 247 -4.09 -3.98 -20.55
N ASP A 248 -3.05 -4.62 -19.98
CA ASP A 248 -3.20 -5.86 -19.21
C ASP A 248 -3.28 -5.60 -17.70
N TRP A 249 -2.61 -4.56 -17.18
CA TRP A 249 -2.58 -4.24 -15.74
C TRP A 249 -3.52 -3.09 -15.35
N GLY A 250 -4.13 -2.42 -16.33
CA GLY A 250 -5.16 -1.42 -16.09
C GLY A 250 -4.65 -0.05 -15.65
N TYR A 251 -3.36 0.25 -15.84
CA TYR A 251 -2.84 1.59 -15.60
C TYR A 251 -3.53 2.62 -16.51
N PRO A 252 -3.69 3.87 -16.07
CA PRO A 252 -4.41 4.87 -16.85
C PRO A 252 -3.71 5.17 -18.18
N ASP A 253 -4.48 5.19 -19.26
CA ASP A 253 -4.02 5.58 -20.62
C ASP A 253 -3.91 7.11 -20.73
N ILE A 254 -2.89 7.68 -20.09
CA ILE A 254 -2.63 9.13 -20.01
C ILE A 254 -1.23 9.51 -20.50
N GLY A 255 -0.44 8.51 -20.92
CA GLY A 255 0.94 8.73 -21.33
C GLY A 255 1.77 7.47 -21.41
N VAL A 256 3.02 7.52 -20.99
CA VAL A 256 4.02 6.45 -21.18
C VAL A 256 4.61 6.01 -19.84
N VAL A 257 4.54 4.72 -19.53
CA VAL A 257 5.28 4.12 -18.39
C VAL A 257 6.77 4.10 -18.73
N ILE A 258 7.60 4.66 -17.85
CA ILE A 258 9.04 4.82 -18.08
C ILE A 258 9.93 4.14 -17.03
N CYS A 259 9.38 3.80 -15.85
CA CYS A 259 10.10 3.06 -14.83
C CYS A 259 9.21 1.96 -14.25
N ASP A 260 9.83 0.81 -13.97
CA ASP A 260 9.30 -0.17 -13.04
C ASP A 260 9.75 0.17 -11.62
N CYS A 261 8.95 -0.25 -10.65
CA CYS A 261 9.20 -0.07 -9.23
C CYS A 261 9.44 -1.43 -8.53
N PRO A 262 10.03 -1.45 -7.31
CA PRO A 262 10.36 -2.71 -6.64
C PRO A 262 9.13 -3.47 -6.12
N SER A 263 7.93 -2.96 -6.30
CA SER A 263 6.64 -3.57 -5.97
C SER A 263 6.20 -4.71 -6.91
N ALA A 264 7.02 -5.13 -7.87
CA ALA A 264 6.70 -6.15 -8.88
C ALA A 264 5.52 -5.80 -9.80
N GLY A 265 5.34 -4.52 -10.12
CA GLY A 265 4.34 -4.01 -11.04
C GLY A 265 3.13 -3.36 -10.38
N HIS A 266 3.05 -3.33 -9.03
CA HIS A 266 1.96 -2.70 -8.30
C HIS A 266 2.06 -1.16 -8.25
N ASP A 267 3.17 -0.59 -8.67
CA ASP A 267 3.34 0.82 -8.93
C ASP A 267 4.32 1.08 -10.08
N VAL A 268 4.19 2.22 -10.74
CA VAL A 268 5.02 2.62 -11.88
C VAL A 268 5.28 4.12 -11.88
N VAL A 269 6.33 4.55 -12.60
CA VAL A 269 6.52 5.97 -12.95
C VAL A 269 6.15 6.19 -14.41
N MET A 270 5.37 7.24 -14.68
CA MET A 270 4.85 7.58 -16.00
C MET A 270 5.18 9.01 -16.41
N LEU A 271 5.28 9.22 -17.72
CA LEU A 271 5.17 10.53 -18.35
C LEU A 271 3.68 10.85 -18.58
N ASP A 272 3.19 11.92 -17.99
CA ASP A 272 1.78 12.37 -18.08
C ASP A 272 1.60 13.43 -19.14
N TYR A 273 0.90 13.10 -20.22
CA TYR A 273 0.67 13.99 -21.36
C TYR A 273 -0.67 14.73 -21.32
N ARG A 274 -1.49 14.55 -20.30
CA ARG A 274 -2.82 15.20 -20.20
C ARG A 274 -2.77 16.72 -20.30
N ALA A 275 -1.75 17.34 -19.73
CA ALA A 275 -1.63 18.79 -19.68
C ALA A 275 -1.02 19.41 -20.94
N CYS A 276 -0.09 18.70 -21.62
CA CYS A 276 0.70 19.22 -22.72
C CYS A 276 0.30 18.69 -24.11
N GLY A 277 -0.49 17.61 -24.16
CA GLY A 277 -0.78 16.86 -25.39
C GLY A 277 0.38 15.98 -25.85
N PRO A 278 0.16 15.13 -26.87
CA PRO A 278 1.08 14.03 -27.24
C PRO A 278 2.45 14.50 -27.76
N ASP A 279 2.57 15.74 -28.17
CA ASP A 279 3.80 16.34 -28.71
C ASP A 279 4.50 17.29 -27.72
N GLY A 280 3.90 17.52 -26.53
CA GLY A 280 4.40 18.48 -25.53
C GLY A 280 5.39 17.86 -24.54
N GLU A 281 5.91 18.69 -23.63
CA GLU A 281 6.78 18.24 -22.53
C GLU A 281 5.91 17.72 -21.36
N PRO A 282 5.91 16.42 -21.05
CA PRO A 282 5.06 15.82 -20.02
C PRO A 282 5.58 16.05 -18.59
N GLU A 283 4.67 15.98 -17.63
CA GLU A 283 5.02 15.81 -16.22
C GLU A 283 5.47 14.38 -15.94
N VAL A 284 6.19 14.17 -14.83
CA VAL A 284 6.50 12.85 -14.32
C VAL A 284 5.64 12.57 -13.09
N ILE A 285 4.96 11.45 -13.10
CA ILE A 285 4.04 11.01 -12.06
C ILE A 285 4.36 9.58 -11.62
N HIS A 286 4.02 9.27 -10.38
CA HIS A 286 3.92 7.92 -9.87
C HIS A 286 2.45 7.49 -9.87
N VAL A 287 2.18 6.25 -10.22
CA VAL A 287 0.82 5.66 -10.22
C VAL A 287 0.84 4.38 -9.41
N ASP A 288 -0.03 4.30 -8.41
CA ASP A 288 -0.07 3.27 -7.38
C ASP A 288 -1.33 2.41 -7.53
N GLN A 289 -1.17 1.17 -8.00
CA GLN A 289 -2.28 0.22 -8.19
C GLN A 289 -2.92 -0.19 -6.85
N GLU A 290 -2.13 -0.37 -5.79
CA GLU A 290 -2.63 -0.74 -4.46
C GLU A 290 -3.54 0.33 -3.85
N SER A 291 -3.38 1.58 -4.29
CA SER A 291 -4.20 2.71 -3.91
C SER A 291 -5.23 3.11 -4.99
N ASP A 292 -5.76 2.14 -5.74
CA ASP A 292 -6.76 2.38 -6.80
C ASP A 292 -6.23 3.33 -7.89
N TYR A 293 -5.01 3.08 -8.36
CA TYR A 293 -4.30 3.88 -9.37
C TYR A 293 -4.14 5.35 -8.97
N GLU A 294 -3.96 5.62 -7.69
CA GLU A 294 -3.75 6.98 -7.19
C GLU A 294 -2.49 7.58 -7.80
N ILE A 295 -2.62 8.82 -8.29
CA ILE A 295 -1.54 9.54 -8.98
C ILE A 295 -0.85 10.47 -8.00
N THR A 296 0.47 10.34 -7.86
CA THR A 296 1.34 11.25 -7.11
C THR A 296 2.26 11.99 -8.09
N PHE A 297 2.25 13.33 -8.04
CA PHE A 297 3.15 14.15 -8.84
C PHE A 297 4.59 14.03 -8.34
N LEU A 298 5.54 13.88 -9.26
CA LEU A 298 6.97 13.83 -8.96
C LEU A 298 7.72 15.07 -9.46
N ALA A 299 7.65 15.33 -10.76
CA ALA A 299 8.42 16.42 -11.36
C ALA A 299 7.74 17.06 -12.58
N ASP A 300 8.08 18.32 -12.86
CA ASP A 300 7.55 19.09 -14.01
C ASP A 300 7.99 18.53 -15.37
N ASN A 301 9.09 17.79 -15.43
CA ASN A 301 9.63 17.16 -16.62
C ASN A 301 10.63 16.06 -16.25
N PHE A 302 11.03 15.26 -17.24
CA PHE A 302 11.93 14.13 -17.04
C PHE A 302 13.32 14.55 -16.55
N GLU A 303 13.89 15.65 -17.01
CA GLU A 303 15.20 16.12 -16.54
C GLU A 303 15.19 16.45 -15.05
N THR A 304 14.14 17.10 -14.58
CA THR A 304 13.94 17.42 -13.16
C THR A 304 13.76 16.16 -12.32
N PHE A 305 13.03 15.16 -12.82
CA PHE A 305 12.89 13.87 -12.16
C PHE A 305 14.25 13.17 -12.00
N ILE A 306 15.03 13.07 -13.07
CA ILE A 306 16.36 12.42 -13.00
C ILE A 306 17.30 13.14 -12.03
N LYS A 307 17.28 14.47 -12.00
CA LYS A 307 18.09 15.28 -11.06
C LYS A 307 17.63 15.18 -9.62
N GLY A 308 16.38 14.85 -9.39
CA GLY A 308 15.78 14.68 -8.07
C GLY A 308 15.94 13.29 -7.47
N LEU A 309 16.50 12.33 -8.22
CA LEU A 309 16.77 10.99 -7.68
C LEU A 309 17.88 11.04 -6.63
N VAL A 310 17.62 10.44 -5.47
CA VAL A 310 18.54 10.35 -4.33
C VAL A 310 18.81 8.91 -3.95
N SER A 311 19.83 8.67 -3.12
CA SER A 311 20.16 7.35 -2.61
C SER A 311 19.07 6.84 -1.66
N GLU A 312 18.80 5.53 -1.69
CA GLU A 312 17.97 4.84 -0.70
C GLU A 312 18.49 5.06 0.74
N GLU A 313 19.78 5.27 0.92
CA GLU A 313 20.40 5.54 2.21
C GLU A 313 19.84 6.82 2.88
N GLU A 314 19.27 7.78 2.10
CA GLU A 314 18.66 8.99 2.68
C GLU A 314 17.35 8.70 3.42
N PHE A 315 16.73 7.53 3.17
CA PHE A 315 15.48 7.08 3.78
C PHE A 315 15.68 5.86 4.70
N ASP A 316 16.93 5.46 4.92
CA ASP A 316 17.25 4.35 5.83
C ASP A 316 17.08 4.78 7.29
N THR A 317 15.99 4.36 7.92
CA THR A 317 15.65 4.59 9.33
C THR A 317 16.06 3.41 10.23
N SER A 318 16.84 2.46 9.72
CA SER A 318 17.12 1.21 10.43
C SER A 318 17.80 1.39 11.79
N GLU A 319 18.68 2.39 11.94
CA GLU A 319 19.32 2.69 13.23
C GLU A 319 18.35 3.39 14.21
N GLU A 320 17.52 4.34 13.72
CA GLU A 320 16.48 5.00 14.52
C GLU A 320 15.41 3.99 14.97
N ASP A 321 14.98 3.10 14.07
CA ASP A 321 14.02 2.04 14.38
C ASP A 321 14.58 1.07 15.41
N LYS A 322 15.85 0.69 15.28
CA LYS A 322 16.55 -0.15 16.25
C LYS A 322 16.65 0.52 17.62
N GLU A 323 17.01 1.82 17.68
CA GLU A 323 17.05 2.59 18.93
C GLU A 323 15.64 2.69 19.55
N ALA A 324 14.61 2.94 18.75
CA ALA A 324 13.23 2.97 19.18
C ALA A 324 12.78 1.62 19.75
N ASP A 325 13.13 0.51 19.10
CA ASP A 325 12.81 -0.84 19.55
C ASP A 325 13.59 -1.19 20.84
N LEU A 326 14.86 -0.82 20.96
CA LEU A 326 15.62 -0.96 22.20
C LEU A 326 14.97 -0.19 23.35
N HIS A 327 14.50 1.02 23.09
CA HIS A 327 13.79 1.81 24.10
C HIS A 327 12.46 1.15 24.52
N LYS A 328 11.66 0.66 23.56
CA LYS A 328 10.41 -0.08 23.84
C LYS A 328 10.65 -1.35 24.64
N VAL A 329 11.68 -2.11 24.30
CA VAL A 329 12.06 -3.35 25.04
C VAL A 329 12.49 -3.02 26.47
N ALA A 330 13.23 -1.92 26.68
CA ALA A 330 13.69 -1.51 28.01
C ALA A 330 12.55 -0.98 28.90
N HIS A 331 11.60 -0.23 28.33
CA HIS A 331 10.63 0.55 29.09
C HIS A 331 9.16 0.20 28.79
N GLY A 332 8.87 -0.50 27.70
CA GLY A 332 7.52 -0.89 27.29
C GLY A 332 6.86 -1.82 28.32
N LYS A 333 5.52 -1.83 28.32
CA LYS A 333 4.75 -2.70 29.21
C LYS A 333 4.65 -4.10 28.58
N PHE A 334 4.82 -5.11 29.41
CA PHE A 334 4.51 -6.48 28.98
C PHE A 334 3.01 -6.61 28.63
N SER A 335 2.70 -7.57 27.76
CA SER A 335 1.32 -7.98 27.57
C SER A 335 0.70 -8.37 28.91
N PRO A 336 -0.58 -8.07 29.17
CA PRO A 336 -1.19 -8.29 30.49
C PRO A 336 -1.04 -9.70 31.02
N LEU A 337 -1.10 -10.71 30.14
CA LEU A 337 -0.93 -12.11 30.54
C LEU A 337 0.52 -12.42 30.92
N LEU A 338 1.50 -11.92 30.14
CA LEU A 338 2.91 -12.15 30.46
C LEU A 338 3.30 -11.47 31.79
N ASP A 339 2.80 -10.26 32.03
CA ASP A 339 3.00 -9.54 33.31
C ASP A 339 2.45 -10.32 34.51
N GLU A 340 1.21 -10.83 34.37
CA GLU A 340 0.58 -11.70 35.37
C GLU A 340 1.41 -12.97 35.63
N LEU A 341 1.90 -13.63 34.57
CA LEU A 341 2.70 -14.85 34.69
C LEU A 341 4.04 -14.57 35.38
N CYS A 342 4.71 -13.47 35.07
CA CYS A 342 5.94 -13.05 35.74
C CYS A 342 5.73 -12.83 37.25
N ALA A 343 4.61 -12.19 37.62
CA ALA A 343 4.27 -11.92 39.02
C ALA A 343 3.97 -13.21 39.83
N ARG A 344 3.52 -14.29 39.18
CA ARG A 344 3.18 -15.58 39.85
C ARG A 344 4.38 -16.48 40.11
N VAL A 345 5.47 -16.32 39.40
CA VAL A 345 6.64 -17.19 39.49
C VAL A 345 7.67 -16.61 40.47
N THR A 346 7.93 -17.34 41.53
CA THR A 346 8.86 -16.93 42.61
C THR A 346 10.24 -17.61 42.54
N GLU A 347 10.39 -18.64 41.69
CA GLU A 347 11.63 -19.43 41.62
C GLU A 347 12.74 -18.71 40.81
N LEU A 348 12.41 -17.73 40.00
CA LEU A 348 13.37 -16.92 39.29
C LEU A 348 13.22 -15.46 39.80
N GLU A 349 14.08 -15.08 40.71
CA GLU A 349 14.23 -13.65 41.06
C GLU A 349 14.58 -12.89 39.77
N GLN A 350 13.83 -11.79 39.48
CA GLN A 350 14.06 -10.92 38.32
C GLN A 350 13.74 -11.51 36.93
N ILE A 351 12.73 -12.41 36.83
CA ILE A 351 12.34 -13.00 35.54
C ILE A 351 12.01 -11.90 34.48
N GLU A 352 11.39 -10.79 34.89
CA GLU A 352 11.10 -9.66 34.03
C GLU A 352 12.38 -9.07 33.43
N SER A 353 13.41 -8.80 34.25
CA SER A 353 14.71 -8.29 33.77
C SER A 353 15.38 -9.27 32.81
N THR A 354 15.23 -10.57 33.06
CA THR A 354 15.79 -11.60 32.19
C THR A 354 15.08 -11.61 30.83
N ILE A 355 13.75 -11.50 30.80
CA ILE A 355 12.97 -11.41 29.56
C ILE A 355 13.41 -10.14 28.78
N ARG A 356 13.49 -8.99 29.42
CA ARG A 356 13.94 -7.74 28.77
C ARG A 356 15.33 -7.88 28.17
N ARG A 357 16.26 -8.52 28.90
CA ARG A 357 17.63 -8.77 28.40
C ARG A 357 17.64 -9.70 27.18
N ILE A 358 16.82 -10.75 27.15
CA ILE A 358 16.70 -11.62 25.97
C ILE A 358 16.12 -10.81 24.80
N CYS A 359 15.08 -10.02 25.03
CA CYS A 359 14.47 -9.19 24.00
C CYS A 359 15.42 -8.08 23.49
N THR A 360 16.22 -7.47 24.37
CA THR A 360 17.29 -6.54 23.96
C THR A 360 18.28 -7.21 23.01
N ARG A 361 18.74 -8.43 23.33
CA ARG A 361 19.64 -9.18 22.45
C ARG A 361 18.98 -9.55 21.11
N ILE A 362 17.66 -9.79 21.09
CA ILE A 362 16.94 -10.00 19.83
C ILE A 362 17.05 -8.77 18.94
N VAL A 363 16.82 -7.57 19.50
CA VAL A 363 16.95 -6.33 18.74
C VAL A 363 18.41 -6.08 18.31
N GLU A 364 19.38 -6.29 19.22
CA GLU A 364 20.80 -6.11 18.90
C GLU A 364 21.28 -7.03 17.77
N GLU A 365 20.82 -8.31 17.75
CA GLU A 365 21.23 -9.30 16.75
C GLU A 365 20.49 -9.15 15.42
N LYS A 366 19.22 -8.68 15.42
CA LYS A 366 18.37 -8.60 14.22
C LYS A 366 18.20 -7.19 13.65
N GLY A 367 18.49 -6.16 14.43
CA GLY A 367 18.19 -4.76 14.09
C GLY A 367 16.76 -4.33 14.45
N HIS A 368 15.85 -5.26 14.75
CA HIS A 368 14.45 -5.00 15.12
C HIS A 368 13.91 -6.07 16.07
N PHE A 369 12.80 -5.77 16.75
CA PHE A 369 12.13 -6.72 17.64
C PHE A 369 11.18 -7.64 16.86
N SER A 370 11.54 -8.93 16.77
CA SER A 370 10.69 -9.95 16.16
C SER A 370 11.00 -11.35 16.67
N PHE A 371 9.97 -12.21 16.73
CA PHE A 371 10.12 -13.63 17.06
C PHE A 371 10.05 -14.47 15.78
N HIS A 372 11.15 -15.17 15.50
CA HIS A 372 11.30 -16.05 14.33
C HIS A 372 11.70 -17.47 14.75
N ALA A 373 12.17 -18.27 13.80
CA ALA A 373 12.75 -19.60 14.02
C ALA A 373 14.27 -19.50 14.28
N ASP A 374 14.67 -18.80 15.34
CA ASP A 374 16.06 -18.58 15.73
C ASP A 374 16.29 -18.88 17.21
N PRO A 375 17.54 -19.05 17.68
CA PRO A 375 17.85 -19.47 19.03
C PRO A 375 17.31 -18.55 20.13
N LEU A 376 17.31 -17.23 19.94
CA LEU A 376 16.82 -16.27 20.95
C LEU A 376 15.29 -16.26 20.99
N SER A 377 14.62 -16.33 19.84
CA SER A 377 13.17 -16.49 19.76
C SER A 377 12.73 -17.80 20.42
N TYR A 378 13.45 -18.89 20.16
CA TYR A 378 13.18 -20.18 20.81
C TYR A 378 13.38 -20.13 22.33
N LEU A 379 14.37 -19.38 22.80
CA LEU A 379 14.55 -19.17 24.24
C LEU A 379 13.34 -18.40 24.83
N MET A 380 12.82 -17.40 24.12
CA MET A 380 11.62 -16.69 24.57
C MET A 380 10.38 -17.59 24.54
N TYR A 381 10.20 -18.43 23.52
CA TYR A 381 9.11 -19.40 23.50
C TYR A 381 9.24 -20.42 24.67
N ASP A 382 10.46 -20.88 24.97
CA ASP A 382 10.72 -21.77 26.11
C ASP A 382 10.35 -21.09 27.44
N VAL A 383 10.70 -19.79 27.61
CA VAL A 383 10.36 -19.01 28.82
C VAL A 383 8.86 -18.85 28.98
N GLN A 384 8.18 -18.41 27.91
CA GLN A 384 6.74 -18.17 27.91
C GLN A 384 5.96 -19.46 28.15
N PHE A 385 6.36 -20.57 27.54
CA PHE A 385 5.76 -21.89 27.76
C PHE A 385 5.93 -22.34 29.20
N TRP A 386 7.14 -22.21 29.75
CA TRP A 386 7.42 -22.59 31.12
C TRP A 386 6.59 -21.77 32.12
N LEU A 387 6.54 -20.47 31.98
CA LEU A 387 5.73 -19.57 32.80
C LEU A 387 4.24 -19.95 32.73
N TYR A 388 3.74 -20.18 31.54
CA TYR A 388 2.33 -20.47 31.31
C TYR A 388 1.94 -21.84 31.89
N THR A 389 2.65 -22.90 31.52
CA THR A 389 2.31 -24.27 31.97
C THR A 389 2.51 -24.48 33.45
N LYS A 390 3.38 -23.70 34.09
CA LYS A 390 3.53 -23.67 35.53
C LYS A 390 2.34 -23.05 36.25
N SER A 391 1.80 -21.97 35.68
CA SER A 391 0.61 -21.28 36.22
C SER A 391 -0.69 -22.04 35.87
N TYR A 392 -0.71 -22.75 34.76
CA TYR A 392 -1.84 -23.49 34.23
C TYR A 392 -1.46 -24.94 33.87
N PRO A 393 -1.31 -25.86 34.88
CA PRO A 393 -0.78 -27.20 34.66
C PRO A 393 -1.68 -28.12 33.83
N ASP A 394 -2.93 -27.76 33.60
CA ASP A 394 -3.88 -28.53 32.78
C ASP A 394 -3.85 -28.12 31.29
N THR A 395 -2.84 -27.37 30.83
CA THR A 395 -2.71 -26.84 29.47
C THR A 395 -2.49 -27.95 28.45
N GLY A 396 -3.40 -28.06 27.49
CA GLY A 396 -3.25 -28.89 26.29
C GLY A 396 -2.68 -28.08 25.10
N ARG A 397 -2.33 -28.80 24.03
CA ARG A 397 -1.72 -28.19 22.82
C ARG A 397 -2.54 -27.06 22.25
N GLN A 398 -3.81 -27.31 21.92
CA GLN A 398 -4.65 -26.29 21.30
C GLN A 398 -4.86 -25.08 22.23
N MET A 399 -5.08 -25.32 23.50
CA MET A 399 -5.22 -24.27 24.51
C MET A 399 -3.99 -23.36 24.58
N TYR A 400 -2.77 -23.93 24.48
CA TYR A 400 -1.54 -23.16 24.48
C TYR A 400 -1.41 -22.30 23.22
N LEU A 401 -1.66 -22.89 22.05
CA LEU A 401 -1.59 -22.16 20.77
C LEU A 401 -2.61 -21.02 20.70
N ASP A 402 -3.83 -21.24 21.19
CA ASP A 402 -4.90 -20.22 21.21
C ASP A 402 -4.61 -19.04 22.14
N VAL A 403 -3.87 -19.30 23.22
CA VAL A 403 -3.53 -18.26 24.21
C VAL A 403 -2.24 -17.53 23.90
N TYR A 404 -1.34 -18.14 23.14
CA TYR A 404 0.00 -17.60 22.89
C TYR A 404 0.00 -16.15 22.39
N PRO A 405 -0.86 -15.73 21.44
CA PRO A 405 -0.92 -14.32 20.98
C PRO A 405 -1.13 -13.30 22.12
N LYS A 406 -1.73 -13.72 23.24
CA LYS A 406 -1.95 -12.85 24.42
C LYS A 406 -0.73 -12.75 25.34
N MET A 407 0.31 -13.55 25.10
CA MET A 407 1.54 -13.58 25.88
C MET A 407 2.75 -12.98 25.14
N ILE A 408 2.55 -12.48 23.91
CA ILE A 408 3.65 -11.85 23.17
C ILE A 408 4.17 -10.68 24.01
N ALA A 409 5.47 -10.64 24.20
CA ALA A 409 6.10 -9.57 24.99
C ALA A 409 5.79 -8.19 24.36
N PHE A 410 5.51 -7.22 25.22
CA PHE A 410 5.20 -5.84 24.87
C PHE A 410 3.88 -5.57 24.11
N GLY A 411 3.07 -6.58 23.85
CA GLY A 411 1.68 -6.44 23.37
C GLY A 411 1.53 -5.42 22.24
N GLY A 412 0.67 -4.42 22.42
CA GLY A 412 0.38 -3.38 21.42
C GLY A 412 1.52 -2.40 21.11
N GLU A 413 2.64 -2.41 21.84
CA GLU A 413 3.78 -1.52 21.57
C GLU A 413 4.47 -1.85 20.23
N PHE A 414 4.46 -3.16 19.86
CA PHE A 414 4.99 -3.63 18.58
C PHE A 414 3.89 -4.14 17.64
N GLY A 415 2.62 -3.89 17.97
CA GLY A 415 1.50 -4.50 17.28
C GLY A 415 1.54 -6.05 17.36
N GLN A 416 0.94 -6.72 16.39
CA GLN A 416 1.13 -8.15 16.18
C GLN A 416 2.32 -8.45 15.25
N GLY A 417 3.05 -7.43 14.83
CA GLY A 417 4.23 -7.55 13.98
C GLY A 417 5.31 -8.40 14.63
N GLY A 418 6.03 -9.13 13.82
CA GLY A 418 7.12 -9.99 14.26
C GLY A 418 6.71 -11.34 14.86
N TYR A 419 5.42 -11.72 14.81
CA TYR A 419 4.95 -13.04 15.20
C TYR A 419 4.15 -13.70 14.07
N ALA A 420 4.61 -14.87 13.62
CA ALA A 420 3.87 -15.73 12.70
C ALA A 420 3.38 -17.00 13.45
N PRO A 421 2.09 -17.34 13.42
CA PRO A 421 1.53 -18.50 14.13
C PRO A 421 2.22 -19.83 13.81
N GLY A 422 2.76 -19.99 12.59
CA GLY A 422 3.50 -21.18 12.18
C GLY A 422 4.74 -21.44 13.04
N TRP A 423 5.50 -20.41 13.39
CA TRP A 423 6.74 -20.58 14.14
C TRP A 423 6.56 -21.12 15.57
N ILE A 424 5.51 -20.70 16.27
CA ILE A 424 5.23 -21.27 17.60
C ILE A 424 4.76 -22.72 17.51
N THR A 425 4.05 -23.07 16.43
CA THR A 425 3.63 -24.44 16.18
C THR A 425 4.84 -25.33 15.88
N ASP A 426 5.73 -24.87 14.99
CA ASP A 426 6.95 -25.61 14.61
C ASP A 426 7.90 -25.75 15.81
N TRP A 427 8.08 -24.69 16.61
CA TRP A 427 8.85 -24.74 17.85
C TRP A 427 8.27 -25.77 18.81
N LEU A 428 6.95 -25.80 19.03
CA LEU A 428 6.29 -26.72 19.93
C LEU A 428 6.51 -28.19 19.49
N ASP A 429 6.33 -28.45 18.18
CA ASP A 429 6.56 -29.78 17.59
C ASP A 429 8.03 -30.21 17.72
N GLN A 430 8.95 -29.29 17.50
CA GLN A 430 10.38 -29.53 17.70
C GLN A 430 10.67 -29.89 19.18
N ARG A 431 10.17 -29.12 20.15
CA ARG A 431 10.40 -29.39 21.59
C ARG A 431 9.80 -30.70 22.04
N ILE A 432 8.66 -31.11 21.48
CA ILE A 432 8.07 -32.43 21.72
C ILE A 432 8.96 -33.54 21.12
N SER A 433 9.40 -33.37 19.87
CA SER A 433 10.24 -34.36 19.19
C SER A 433 11.62 -34.55 19.85
N GLU A 434 12.17 -33.46 20.41
CA GLU A 434 13.42 -33.47 21.19
C GLU A 434 13.24 -34.10 22.59
N GLY A 435 12.01 -34.42 23.00
CA GLY A 435 11.70 -34.93 24.34
C GLY A 435 11.89 -33.89 25.46
N ARG A 436 11.90 -32.59 25.11
CA ARG A 436 11.98 -31.50 26.08
C ARG A 436 10.60 -31.18 26.67
N ILE A 437 9.55 -31.28 25.86
CA ILE A 437 8.16 -31.18 26.28
C ILE A 437 7.53 -32.56 26.22
N ALA A 438 6.94 -32.99 27.34
CA ALA A 438 6.15 -34.20 27.45
C ALA A 438 4.66 -33.88 27.30
N GLU A 439 3.95 -34.74 26.57
CA GLU A 439 2.49 -34.73 26.51
C GLU A 439 1.96 -35.94 27.28
N GLU A 440 1.33 -35.71 28.42
CA GLU A 440 0.77 -36.73 29.27
C GLU A 440 -0.71 -36.45 29.54
N HIS A 441 -1.58 -37.38 29.15
CA HIS A 441 -3.04 -37.25 29.32
C HIS A 441 -3.62 -35.95 28.67
N GLY A 442 -3.04 -35.55 27.55
CA GLY A 442 -3.45 -34.33 26.85
C GLY A 442 -2.93 -33.01 27.46
N ARG A 443 -2.00 -33.11 28.41
CA ARG A 443 -1.36 -31.97 29.08
C ARG A 443 0.08 -31.84 28.63
N LEU A 444 0.50 -30.60 28.35
CA LEU A 444 1.87 -30.27 27.97
C LEU A 444 2.66 -29.74 29.16
N ARG A 445 3.89 -30.21 29.33
CA ARG A 445 4.83 -29.65 30.31
C ARG A 445 6.27 -29.87 29.87
N PHE A 446 7.17 -29.01 30.30
CA PHE A 446 8.59 -29.36 30.23
C PHE A 446 8.88 -30.61 31.07
N THR A 447 9.78 -31.46 30.60
CA THR A 447 10.40 -32.48 31.45
C THR A 447 11.25 -31.80 32.54
N ASP A 448 11.41 -32.45 33.66
CA ASP A 448 12.20 -31.91 34.80
C ASP A 448 13.62 -31.51 34.35
N GLN A 449 14.22 -32.31 33.47
CA GLN A 449 15.53 -32.02 32.90
C GLN A 449 15.52 -30.75 32.05
N ALA A 450 14.55 -30.58 31.16
CA ALA A 450 14.44 -29.42 30.30
C ALA A 450 14.14 -28.15 31.09
N ALA A 451 13.28 -28.22 32.11
CA ALA A 451 13.01 -27.10 33.01
C ALA A 451 14.26 -26.68 33.80
N ALA A 452 15.01 -27.63 34.34
CA ALA A 452 16.27 -27.36 35.06
C ALA A 452 17.34 -26.72 34.13
N GLU A 453 17.41 -27.16 32.88
CA GLU A 453 18.31 -26.61 31.88
C GLU A 453 17.92 -25.18 31.52
N LEU A 454 16.62 -24.89 31.27
CA LEU A 454 16.10 -23.55 31.01
C LEU A 454 16.44 -22.60 32.18
N ILE A 455 16.14 -22.98 33.43
CA ILE A 455 16.44 -22.16 34.61
C ILE A 455 17.93 -21.84 34.70
N ARG A 456 18.79 -22.84 34.47
CA ARG A 456 20.25 -22.61 34.45
C ARG A 456 20.67 -21.63 33.32
N GLN A 457 20.09 -21.79 32.14
CA GLN A 457 20.37 -20.89 31.00
C GLN A 457 19.94 -19.46 31.32
N LEU A 458 18.77 -19.27 31.93
CA LEU A 458 18.27 -17.94 32.32
C LEU A 458 19.12 -17.29 33.43
N GLY A 459 19.72 -18.09 34.31
CA GLY A 459 20.64 -17.59 35.35
C GLY A 459 22.01 -17.15 34.80
N GLN A 460 22.34 -17.54 33.55
CA GLN A 460 23.60 -17.19 32.88
C GLN A 460 23.38 -16.14 31.76
N ALA A 461 22.17 -15.97 31.32
CA ALA A 461 21.77 -15.01 30.31
C ALA A 461 21.57 -13.64 30.94
#